data_159ec9d3de5059a54eeaa087a518e504
#
_entry.id   159ec9d3de5059a54eeaa087a518e504
#
_cell.length_a   1.000
_cell.length_b   1.000
_cell.length_c   1.000
_cell.angle_alpha   90.00
_cell.angle_beta   90.00
_cell.angle_gamma   90.00
#
_symmetry.space_group_name_H-M   'P 1'
#
loop_
_entity.id
_entity.type
_entity.pdbx_description
1 polymer ?
#
loop_
_entity_poly.entity_id
_entity_poly.type
_entity_poly.pdbx_seq_one_letter_code
_entity_poly.pdbx_strand_id
1 'polypeptide(L)'
;VFQGKWAVCSLKNGSSSVESSIKNSYDFLDSFSYIVLAFDKDEAGRKAIDKAIEMFSPEKIKIMSYPEGYKDISDMLQAGLVKEINDCWWNAKSWMPQDIIGATQLKDTWLERPEKASVEYPWVCLNDMTKGFRLGEMVTITSGTGMGKSSVVRELEYHLLTQTPDKVGVIHLEETTERTIDGLVGIHLKRPYHLDECREITKPSVAEEAFDELFYRKEGEALTLYDGKELSIDKIISRIRLMAKAQNIKWVVLDHLNLVMSGDAKGDERRNIDALMTKLREVVVETNIGLFVVSHLSRQAGTPHEEGGAISLSHLRGSQGIAQLSNMVIALERNQQSEDPLVRNTTTLRILKNRYTGETGVTGYLQYDAETSRLRETIKPEEM
;
A
#
# COMPACT_ATOMS: atom_id res chain seq x y z
N VAL A 1 -17.53 48.70 4.02
CA VAL A 1 -17.78 47.65 5.02
C VAL A 1 -17.28 48.11 6.38
N PHE A 2 -16.00 48.37 6.58
CA PHE A 2 -15.43 48.69 7.89
C PHE A 2 -15.41 50.15 8.28
N GLN A 3 -15.82 51.04 7.40
CA GLN A 3 -15.96 52.50 7.65
C GLN A 3 -14.74 53.18 8.32
N GLY A 4 -13.53 52.72 7.97
CA GLY A 4 -12.28 53.23 8.51
C GLY A 4 -11.95 52.82 9.95
N LYS A 5 -12.73 51.95 10.57
CA LYS A 5 -12.46 51.45 11.96
C LYS A 5 -11.35 50.45 12.04
N TRP A 6 -11.02 49.73 10.94
CA TRP A 6 -10.05 48.69 10.90
C TRP A 6 -9.06 48.91 9.77
N ALA A 7 -7.81 48.49 9.96
CA ALA A 7 -6.81 48.53 8.92
C ALA A 7 -7.13 47.51 7.82
N VAL A 8 -7.34 47.98 6.61
CA VAL A 8 -7.59 47.15 5.42
C VAL A 8 -6.70 47.62 4.30
N CYS A 9 -6.02 46.66 3.66
CA CYS A 9 -5.22 46.95 2.47
C CYS A 9 -5.53 45.96 1.36
N SER A 10 -5.25 46.32 0.12
CA SER A 10 -5.39 45.45 -1.05
C SER A 10 -4.06 45.35 -1.80
N LEU A 11 -3.89 44.24 -2.51
CA LEU A 11 -2.73 44.05 -3.38
C LEU A 11 -2.89 44.90 -4.66
N LYS A 12 -1.81 45.59 -5.07
CA LYS A 12 -1.85 46.48 -6.23
C LYS A 12 -2.21 45.80 -7.55
N ASN A 13 -1.75 44.54 -7.73
CA ASN A 13 -1.90 43.79 -8.97
C ASN A 13 -2.53 42.39 -8.73
N GLY A 14 -3.43 42.28 -7.74
CA GLY A 14 -4.08 41.02 -7.39
C GLY A 14 -3.16 39.97 -6.81
N SER A 15 -3.61 38.72 -6.81
CA SER A 15 -2.92 37.58 -6.19
C SER A 15 -1.51 37.29 -6.73
N SER A 16 -1.20 37.70 -7.97
CA SER A 16 0.13 37.52 -8.57
C SER A 16 1.23 38.38 -7.93
N SER A 17 0.87 39.46 -7.23
CA SER A 17 1.80 40.42 -6.61
C SER A 17 1.95 40.24 -5.10
N VAL A 18 1.44 39.16 -4.51
CA VAL A 18 1.42 38.95 -3.04
C VAL A 18 2.81 39.10 -2.45
N GLU A 19 3.78 38.36 -2.95
CA GLU A 19 5.14 38.36 -2.40
C GLU A 19 5.78 39.75 -2.41
N SER A 20 5.73 40.46 -3.54
CA SER A 20 6.31 41.79 -3.66
C SER A 20 5.57 42.82 -2.82
N SER A 21 4.23 42.72 -2.75
CA SER A 21 3.40 43.66 -1.97
C SER A 21 3.64 43.47 -0.46
N ILE A 22 3.77 42.23 0.02
CA ILE A 22 4.07 41.94 1.42
C ILE A 22 5.48 42.40 1.77
N LYS A 23 6.50 42.08 0.92
CA LYS A 23 7.88 42.53 1.15
C LYS A 23 7.98 44.05 1.30
N ASN A 24 7.29 44.80 0.45
CA ASN A 24 7.30 46.27 0.50
C ASN A 24 6.61 46.87 1.73
N SER A 25 5.76 46.13 2.41
CA SER A 25 4.97 46.54 3.56
C SER A 25 5.15 45.68 4.78
N TYR A 26 6.24 44.90 4.82
CA TYR A 26 6.42 43.82 5.82
C TYR A 26 6.37 44.37 7.24
N ASP A 27 7.17 45.36 7.56
CA ASP A 27 7.23 45.92 8.93
C ASP A 27 5.88 46.48 9.41
N PHE A 28 5.13 47.10 8.47
CA PHE A 28 3.77 47.57 8.76
C PHE A 28 2.83 46.39 9.03
N LEU A 29 2.83 45.36 8.19
CA LEU A 29 1.93 44.23 8.33
C LEU A 29 2.29 43.40 9.55
N ASP A 30 3.60 43.19 9.82
CA ASP A 30 4.07 42.40 10.97
C ASP A 30 3.86 43.11 12.30
N SER A 31 3.57 44.43 12.29
CA SER A 31 3.23 45.16 13.53
C SER A 31 1.86 44.80 14.09
N PHE A 32 1.00 44.13 13.33
CA PHE A 32 -0.32 43.70 13.80
C PHE A 32 -0.24 42.35 14.53
N SER A 33 -1.11 42.20 15.55
CA SER A 33 -1.24 40.93 16.28
C SER A 33 -1.81 39.82 15.40
N TYR A 34 -2.68 40.18 14.45
CA TYR A 34 -3.29 39.23 13.50
C TYR A 34 -3.41 39.87 12.12
N ILE A 35 -3.19 39.05 11.09
CA ILE A 35 -3.37 39.41 9.70
C ILE A 35 -4.47 38.50 9.12
N VAL A 36 -5.60 39.06 8.73
CA VAL A 36 -6.69 38.31 8.10
C VAL A 36 -6.51 38.33 6.59
N LEU A 37 -6.26 37.18 6.01
CA LEU A 37 -6.16 36.98 4.55
C LEU A 37 -7.55 36.75 3.97
N ALA A 38 -7.98 37.61 3.06
CA ALA A 38 -9.28 37.58 2.39
C ALA A 38 -9.10 37.50 0.86
N PHE A 39 -8.52 36.39 0.39
CA PHE A 39 -8.34 36.12 -1.03
C PHE A 39 -9.52 35.36 -1.64
N ASP A 40 -9.59 35.36 -2.97
CA ASP A 40 -10.63 34.66 -3.72
C ASP A 40 -10.61 33.13 -3.44
N LYS A 41 -11.76 32.49 -3.52
CA LYS A 41 -11.96 31.06 -3.31
C LYS A 41 -11.59 30.25 -4.56
N ASP A 42 -10.48 30.60 -5.22
CA ASP A 42 -9.97 29.93 -6.42
C ASP A 42 -8.51 29.46 -6.24
N GLU A 43 -7.95 28.87 -7.29
CA GLU A 43 -6.56 28.38 -7.26
C GLU A 43 -5.53 29.51 -7.09
N ALA A 44 -5.78 30.66 -7.68
CA ALA A 44 -4.90 31.82 -7.58
C ALA A 44 -4.91 32.39 -6.14
N GLY A 45 -6.08 32.49 -5.52
CA GLY A 45 -6.22 32.90 -4.13
C GLY A 45 -5.56 31.92 -3.16
N ARG A 46 -5.66 30.60 -3.39
CA ARG A 46 -4.96 29.59 -2.59
C ARG A 46 -3.44 29.74 -2.67
N LYS A 47 -2.89 29.87 -3.87
CA LYS A 47 -1.44 30.12 -4.07
C LYS A 47 -0.98 31.41 -3.41
N ALA A 48 -1.86 32.43 -3.38
CA ALA A 48 -1.58 33.71 -2.73
C ALA A 48 -1.53 33.53 -1.19
N ILE A 49 -2.43 32.75 -0.63
CA ILE A 49 -2.43 32.39 0.80
C ILE A 49 -1.12 31.68 1.16
N ASP A 50 -0.74 30.63 0.42
CA ASP A 50 0.47 29.85 0.68
C ASP A 50 1.71 30.75 0.71
N LYS A 51 1.85 31.64 -0.28
CA LYS A 51 2.97 32.59 -0.32
C LYS A 51 2.95 33.61 0.84
N ALA A 52 1.77 34.08 1.25
CA ALA A 52 1.65 35.00 2.37
C ALA A 52 2.04 34.35 3.70
N ILE A 53 1.68 33.07 3.87
CA ILE A 53 1.99 32.29 5.07
C ILE A 53 3.51 32.08 5.24
N GLU A 54 4.23 31.84 4.15
CA GLU A 54 5.69 31.68 4.19
C GLU A 54 6.44 32.92 4.74
N MET A 55 5.77 34.08 4.75
CA MET A 55 6.40 35.36 5.12
C MET A 55 6.11 35.82 6.55
N PHE A 56 5.17 35.21 7.24
CA PHE A 56 4.77 35.59 8.61
C PHE A 56 4.74 34.38 9.55
N SER A 57 4.78 34.63 10.85
CA SER A 57 4.54 33.57 11.83
C SER A 57 3.12 33.01 11.68
N PRO A 58 2.95 31.69 11.60
CA PRO A 58 1.66 31.05 11.33
C PRO A 58 0.54 31.47 12.30
N GLU A 59 0.88 31.73 13.56
CA GLU A 59 -0.05 32.16 14.61
C GLU A 59 -0.67 33.56 14.37
N LYS A 60 -0.01 34.38 13.54
CA LYS A 60 -0.53 35.72 13.17
C LYS A 60 -1.54 35.66 12.03
N ILE A 61 -1.56 34.56 11.26
CA ILE A 61 -2.38 34.47 10.05
C ILE A 61 -3.74 33.86 10.37
N LYS A 62 -4.78 34.57 9.94
CA LYS A 62 -6.14 34.06 9.91
C LYS A 62 -6.67 34.10 8.48
N ILE A 63 -7.48 33.13 8.12
CA ILE A 63 -8.08 33.02 6.79
C ILE A 63 -9.58 33.28 6.91
N MET A 64 -10.07 34.19 6.09
CA MET A 64 -11.48 34.48 5.95
C MET A 64 -12.14 33.43 5.05
N SER A 65 -13.26 32.88 5.51
CA SER A 65 -14.05 31.91 4.74
C SER A 65 -15.33 32.56 4.29
N TYR A 66 -15.75 32.33 3.04
CA TYR A 66 -17.00 32.86 2.47
C TYR A 66 -18.10 31.82 2.51
N PRO A 67 -19.38 32.21 2.65
CA PRO A 67 -20.52 31.31 2.54
C PRO A 67 -20.56 30.60 1.18
N GLU A 68 -21.34 29.53 1.11
CA GLU A 68 -21.58 28.84 -0.14
C GLU A 68 -22.24 29.76 -1.19
N GLY A 69 -21.79 29.70 -2.43
CA GLY A 69 -22.26 30.52 -3.53
C GLY A 69 -21.51 31.85 -3.71
N TYR A 70 -20.61 32.23 -2.81
CA TYR A 70 -19.81 33.47 -2.95
C TYR A 70 -18.33 33.14 -3.07
N LYS A 71 -17.65 33.81 -4.00
CA LYS A 71 -16.23 33.58 -4.32
C LYS A 71 -15.31 34.52 -3.54
N ASP A 72 -15.73 35.73 -3.33
CA ASP A 72 -14.94 36.80 -2.72
C ASP A 72 -15.83 37.86 -2.00
N ILE A 73 -15.18 38.86 -1.40
CA ILE A 73 -15.86 39.97 -0.73
C ILE A 73 -16.68 40.82 -1.73
N SER A 74 -16.21 40.97 -2.99
CA SER A 74 -16.89 41.76 -4.00
C SER A 74 -18.25 41.19 -4.38
N ASP A 75 -18.32 39.88 -4.55
CA ASP A 75 -19.58 39.16 -4.81
C ASP A 75 -20.56 39.36 -3.66
N MET A 76 -20.11 39.24 -2.43
CA MET A 76 -20.95 39.45 -1.24
C MET A 76 -21.42 40.91 -1.12
N LEU A 77 -20.54 41.85 -1.47
CA LEU A 77 -20.88 43.28 -1.40
C LEU A 77 -21.92 43.65 -2.46
N GLN A 78 -21.82 43.12 -3.69
CA GLN A 78 -22.81 43.26 -4.74
C GLN A 78 -24.16 42.68 -4.34
N ALA A 79 -24.15 41.59 -3.55
CA ALA A 79 -25.38 41.01 -2.99
C ALA A 79 -25.92 41.76 -1.76
N GLY A 80 -25.27 42.84 -1.32
CA GLY A 80 -25.69 43.63 -0.16
C GLY A 80 -25.39 43.00 1.22
N LEU A 81 -24.59 41.98 1.28
CA LEU A 81 -24.31 41.17 2.49
C LEU A 81 -23.22 41.79 3.38
N VAL A 82 -23.37 43.05 3.74
CA VAL A 82 -22.39 43.81 4.55
C VAL A 82 -22.21 43.23 5.93
N LYS A 83 -23.29 42.75 6.56
CA LYS A 83 -23.26 42.14 7.88
C LYS A 83 -22.50 40.83 7.84
N GLU A 84 -22.80 39.98 6.87
CA GLU A 84 -22.19 38.67 6.66
C GLU A 84 -20.68 38.79 6.38
N ILE A 85 -20.24 39.82 5.64
CA ILE A 85 -18.80 40.12 5.44
C ILE A 85 -18.12 40.41 6.79
N ASN A 86 -18.74 41.22 7.65
CA ASN A 86 -18.21 41.47 8.98
C ASN A 86 -18.14 40.17 9.82
N ASP A 87 -19.20 39.36 9.76
CA ASP A 87 -19.24 38.07 10.48
C ASP A 87 -18.14 37.11 9.97
N CYS A 88 -17.92 37.04 8.66
CA CYS A 88 -16.82 36.25 8.07
C CYS A 88 -15.46 36.73 8.53
N TRP A 89 -15.25 38.06 8.64
CA TRP A 89 -13.99 38.60 9.12
C TRP A 89 -13.74 38.31 10.59
N TRP A 90 -14.74 38.47 11.47
CA TRP A 90 -14.63 38.19 12.88
C TRP A 90 -14.45 36.68 13.18
N ASN A 91 -15.05 35.84 12.35
CA ASN A 91 -14.96 34.38 12.45
C ASN A 91 -13.79 33.80 11.62
N ALA A 92 -12.86 34.62 11.12
CA ALA A 92 -11.69 34.16 10.41
C ALA A 92 -10.88 33.21 11.28
N LYS A 93 -10.61 32.01 10.76
CA LYS A 93 -9.93 30.93 11.48
C LYS A 93 -8.42 31.09 11.36
N SER A 94 -7.69 30.79 12.44
CA SER A 94 -6.24 30.66 12.36
C SER A 94 -5.86 29.67 11.27
N TRP A 95 -4.86 30.07 10.48
CA TRP A 95 -4.34 29.16 9.48
C TRP A 95 -3.73 27.93 10.13
N MET A 96 -4.00 26.78 9.56
CA MET A 96 -3.33 25.51 9.90
C MET A 96 -2.93 24.83 8.59
N PRO A 97 -1.73 24.24 8.51
CA PRO A 97 -1.34 23.40 7.39
C PRO A 97 -2.41 22.36 7.09
N GLN A 98 -2.63 22.04 5.81
CA GLN A 98 -3.68 21.08 5.40
C GLN A 98 -3.41 19.65 5.89
N ASP A 99 -2.16 19.36 6.21
CA ASP A 99 -1.70 18.10 6.78
C ASP A 99 -1.86 18.01 8.32
N ILE A 100 -2.26 19.12 8.98
CA ILE A 100 -2.54 19.17 10.42
C ILE A 100 -4.05 19.35 10.64
N ILE A 101 -4.69 18.30 11.14
CA ILE A 101 -6.14 18.25 11.33
C ILE A 101 -6.45 18.16 12.82
N GLY A 102 -7.33 19.03 13.32
CA GLY A 102 -7.84 18.93 14.68
C GLY A 102 -8.72 17.69 14.88
N ALA A 103 -8.52 16.95 15.97
CA ALA A 103 -9.27 15.72 16.23
C ALA A 103 -10.80 15.90 16.20
N THR A 104 -11.29 17.06 16.62
CA THR A 104 -12.74 17.37 16.61
C THR A 104 -13.33 17.44 15.18
N GLN A 105 -12.52 17.79 14.18
CA GLN A 105 -12.94 17.85 12.78
C GLN A 105 -13.14 16.46 12.17
N LEU A 106 -12.54 15.44 12.78
CA LEU A 106 -12.64 14.05 12.34
C LEU A 106 -13.78 13.28 13.00
N LYS A 107 -14.52 13.89 13.95
CA LYS A 107 -15.51 13.18 14.77
C LYS A 107 -16.55 12.46 13.90
N ASP A 108 -17.18 13.15 12.97
CA ASP A 108 -18.26 12.59 12.16
C ASP A 108 -17.72 11.52 11.21
N THR A 109 -16.61 11.81 10.52
CA THR A 109 -15.92 10.83 9.67
C THR A 109 -15.43 9.61 10.45
N TRP A 110 -15.02 9.79 11.71
CA TRP A 110 -14.58 8.70 12.56
C TRP A 110 -15.74 7.82 13.04
N LEU A 111 -16.88 8.42 13.35
CA LEU A 111 -18.10 7.69 13.74
C LEU A 111 -18.72 6.91 12.57
N GLU A 112 -18.69 7.49 11.38
CA GLU A 112 -19.27 6.93 10.15
C GLU A 112 -18.30 6.06 9.35
N ARG A 113 -17.05 5.91 9.83
CA ARG A 113 -16.06 5.13 9.07
C ARG A 113 -16.55 3.69 8.86
N PRO A 114 -16.59 3.20 7.62
CA PRO A 114 -16.90 1.82 7.35
C PRO A 114 -15.84 0.92 7.97
N GLU A 115 -16.23 -0.27 8.40
CA GLU A 115 -15.26 -1.31 8.72
C GLU A 115 -14.35 -1.53 7.51
N LYS A 116 -13.04 -1.58 7.76
CA LYS A 116 -12.11 -1.94 6.68
C LYS A 116 -12.41 -3.37 6.26
N ALA A 117 -12.94 -3.53 5.07
CA ALA A 117 -13.17 -4.84 4.50
C ALA A 117 -11.85 -5.62 4.52
N SER A 118 -11.87 -6.81 5.11
CA SER A 118 -10.75 -7.76 5.09
C SER A 118 -11.07 -8.88 4.13
N VAL A 119 -10.04 -9.36 3.44
CA VAL A 119 -10.08 -10.59 2.66
C VAL A 119 -9.44 -11.68 3.49
N GLU A 120 -10.09 -12.82 3.59
CA GLU A 120 -9.55 -13.96 4.31
C GLU A 120 -8.38 -14.59 3.55
N TYR A 121 -7.43 -15.17 4.27
CA TYR A 121 -6.43 -16.06 3.68
C TYR A 121 -7.07 -17.38 3.27
N PRO A 122 -6.48 -18.12 2.32
CA PRO A 122 -6.99 -19.45 1.95
C PRO A 122 -6.93 -20.49 3.09
N TRP A 123 -6.24 -20.16 4.16
CA TRP A 123 -6.05 -21.03 5.33
C TRP A 123 -6.64 -20.39 6.58
N VAL A 124 -7.51 -21.15 7.26
CA VAL A 124 -8.25 -20.69 8.45
C VAL A 124 -7.30 -20.30 9.58
N CYS A 125 -6.24 -21.08 9.77
CA CYS A 125 -5.24 -20.82 10.81
C CYS A 125 -4.61 -19.43 10.72
N LEU A 126 -4.41 -18.88 9.52
CA LEU A 126 -3.94 -17.50 9.36
C LEU A 126 -5.02 -16.48 9.74
N ASN A 127 -6.27 -16.76 9.42
CA ASN A 127 -7.38 -15.83 9.68
C ASN A 127 -7.65 -15.66 11.17
N ASP A 128 -7.46 -16.72 11.96
CA ASP A 128 -7.68 -16.67 13.41
C ASP A 128 -6.82 -15.61 14.09
N MET A 129 -5.52 -15.54 13.75
CA MET A 129 -4.60 -14.56 14.32
C MET A 129 -4.61 -13.21 13.61
N THR A 130 -4.84 -13.18 12.27
CA THR A 130 -4.67 -11.96 11.48
C THR A 130 -5.97 -11.20 11.23
N LYS A 131 -7.10 -11.89 11.30
CA LYS A 131 -8.40 -11.40 10.83
C LYS A 131 -8.38 -11.03 9.35
N GLY A 132 -7.62 -11.82 8.55
CA GLY A 132 -7.43 -11.58 7.12
C GLY A 132 -6.42 -10.46 6.80
N PHE A 133 -6.41 -10.01 5.56
CA PHE A 133 -5.58 -8.91 5.06
C PHE A 133 -6.43 -7.84 4.38
N ARG A 134 -5.88 -6.61 4.21
CA ARG A 134 -6.66 -5.42 3.86
C ARG A 134 -5.98 -4.57 2.82
N LEU A 135 -6.77 -3.80 2.09
CA LEU A 135 -6.23 -2.72 1.26
C LEU A 135 -5.51 -1.67 2.12
N GLY A 136 -4.47 -1.08 1.57
CA GLY A 136 -3.58 -0.17 2.29
C GLY A 136 -2.57 -0.87 3.21
N GLU A 137 -2.50 -2.20 3.18
CA GLU A 137 -1.53 -2.99 3.93
C GLU A 137 -0.46 -3.61 3.03
N MET A 138 0.73 -3.75 3.61
CA MET A 138 1.85 -4.47 3.00
C MET A 138 2.17 -5.70 3.86
N VAL A 139 2.04 -6.87 3.25
CA VAL A 139 2.32 -8.18 3.86
C VAL A 139 3.60 -8.74 3.28
N THR A 140 4.57 -9.04 4.12
CA THR A 140 5.81 -9.70 3.70
C THR A 140 5.74 -11.19 4.00
N ILE A 141 6.03 -12.02 2.99
CA ILE A 141 6.19 -13.47 3.11
C ILE A 141 7.67 -13.80 3.01
N THR A 142 8.20 -14.55 3.95
CA THR A 142 9.62 -14.89 3.99
C THR A 142 9.85 -16.35 4.32
N SER A 143 10.92 -16.91 3.77
CA SER A 143 11.42 -18.23 4.13
C SER A 143 12.83 -18.45 3.61
N GLY A 144 13.46 -19.55 4.00
CA GLY A 144 14.66 -20.09 3.33
C GLY A 144 14.38 -20.49 1.88
N THR A 145 15.44 -20.83 1.15
CA THR A 145 15.34 -21.29 -0.24
C THR A 145 14.64 -22.65 -0.29
N GLY A 146 13.77 -22.86 -1.29
CA GLY A 146 13.07 -24.13 -1.50
C GLY A 146 11.94 -24.45 -0.52
N MET A 147 11.60 -23.55 0.41
CA MET A 147 10.61 -23.78 1.47
C MET A 147 9.13 -23.68 1.01
N GLY A 148 8.88 -23.53 -0.28
CA GLY A 148 7.52 -23.44 -0.82
C GLY A 148 6.93 -22.04 -0.88
N LYS A 149 7.76 -20.97 -0.87
CA LYS A 149 7.29 -19.57 -1.03
C LYS A 149 6.39 -19.41 -2.25
N SER A 150 6.86 -19.82 -3.42
CA SER A 150 6.11 -19.69 -4.68
C SER A 150 4.78 -20.45 -4.65
N SER A 151 4.71 -21.60 -3.95
CA SER A 151 3.44 -22.33 -3.79
C SER A 151 2.45 -21.57 -2.90
N VAL A 152 2.93 -20.97 -1.79
CA VAL A 152 2.10 -20.13 -0.91
C VAL A 152 1.61 -18.89 -1.64
N VAL A 153 2.50 -18.22 -2.38
CA VAL A 153 2.16 -17.02 -3.18
C VAL A 153 1.12 -17.37 -4.23
N ARG A 154 1.30 -18.46 -4.95
CA ARG A 154 0.37 -18.91 -5.99
C ARG A 154 -1.01 -19.29 -5.44
N GLU A 155 -1.08 -19.88 -4.25
CA GLU A 155 -2.37 -20.11 -3.57
C GLU A 155 -3.05 -18.78 -3.17
N LEU A 156 -2.29 -17.78 -2.73
CA LEU A 156 -2.82 -16.45 -2.45
C LEU A 156 -3.33 -15.76 -3.72
N GLU A 157 -2.59 -15.82 -4.81
CA GLU A 157 -3.00 -15.27 -6.11
C GLU A 157 -4.27 -15.94 -6.60
N TYR A 158 -4.32 -17.27 -6.56
CA TYR A 158 -5.50 -18.04 -6.92
C TYR A 158 -6.71 -17.68 -6.05
N HIS A 159 -6.50 -17.55 -4.75
CA HIS A 159 -7.53 -17.14 -3.80
C HIS A 159 -8.06 -15.73 -4.11
N LEU A 160 -7.19 -14.77 -4.36
CA LEU A 160 -7.57 -13.41 -4.74
C LEU A 160 -8.39 -13.40 -6.04
N LEU A 161 -7.97 -14.17 -7.04
CA LEU A 161 -8.65 -14.27 -8.32
C LEU A 161 -10.03 -14.92 -8.22
N THR A 162 -10.23 -15.88 -7.29
CA THR A 162 -11.46 -16.65 -7.22
C THR A 162 -12.42 -16.19 -6.12
N GLN A 163 -11.91 -15.58 -5.04
CA GLN A 163 -12.70 -15.19 -3.88
C GLN A 163 -12.97 -13.69 -3.77
N THR A 164 -12.37 -12.88 -4.65
CA THR A 164 -12.63 -11.45 -4.70
C THR A 164 -13.08 -11.00 -6.09
N PRO A 165 -13.87 -9.92 -6.20
CA PRO A 165 -14.18 -9.30 -7.49
C PRO A 165 -13.02 -8.46 -8.04
N ASP A 166 -11.96 -8.26 -7.26
CA ASP A 166 -10.88 -7.34 -7.55
C ASP A 166 -9.92 -7.87 -8.63
N LYS A 167 -9.24 -6.95 -9.30
CA LYS A 167 -8.16 -7.26 -10.23
C LYS A 167 -6.84 -7.44 -9.49
N VAL A 168 -6.03 -8.40 -9.95
CA VAL A 168 -4.74 -8.76 -9.36
C VAL A 168 -3.61 -8.40 -10.32
N GLY A 169 -2.57 -7.76 -9.81
CA GLY A 169 -1.32 -7.51 -10.52
C GLY A 169 -0.21 -8.38 -9.97
N VAL A 170 0.55 -9.03 -10.83
CA VAL A 170 1.64 -9.93 -10.43
C VAL A 170 2.94 -9.51 -11.09
N ILE A 171 3.98 -9.40 -10.29
CA ILE A 171 5.35 -9.08 -10.68
C ILE A 171 6.24 -10.22 -10.18
N HIS A 172 6.34 -11.28 -10.95
CA HIS A 172 7.27 -12.37 -10.69
C HIS A 172 8.57 -12.11 -11.44
N LEU A 173 9.68 -12.03 -10.72
CA LEU A 173 10.98 -11.71 -11.27
C LEU A 173 11.88 -12.96 -11.44
N GLU A 174 11.49 -14.09 -10.86
CA GLU A 174 12.21 -15.36 -10.95
C GLU A 174 11.62 -16.34 -11.95
N GLU A 175 10.35 -16.16 -12.34
CA GLU A 175 9.70 -17.08 -13.28
C GLU A 175 9.08 -16.33 -14.46
N THR A 176 8.82 -17.06 -15.54
CA THR A 176 8.16 -16.48 -16.72
C THR A 176 6.66 -16.32 -16.50
N THR A 177 6.05 -15.46 -17.30
CA THR A 177 4.60 -15.23 -17.25
C THR A 177 3.81 -16.49 -17.57
N GLU A 178 4.29 -17.32 -18.53
CA GLU A 178 3.68 -18.60 -18.87
C GLU A 178 3.69 -19.57 -17.68
N ARG A 179 4.81 -19.63 -16.94
CA ARG A 179 4.92 -20.50 -15.75
C ARG A 179 3.98 -20.05 -14.63
N THR A 180 3.79 -18.75 -14.47
CA THR A 180 2.80 -18.21 -13.52
C THR A 180 1.39 -18.66 -13.93
N ILE A 181 1.03 -18.54 -15.20
CA ILE A 181 -0.28 -18.99 -15.73
C ILE A 181 -0.44 -20.50 -15.56
N ASP A 182 0.55 -21.29 -15.96
CA ASP A 182 0.52 -22.76 -15.79
C ASP A 182 0.28 -23.17 -14.34
N GLY A 183 0.92 -22.44 -13.42
CA GLY A 183 0.75 -22.68 -11.99
C GLY A 183 -0.66 -22.41 -11.49
N LEU A 184 -1.26 -21.28 -11.91
CA LEU A 184 -2.63 -20.90 -11.52
C LEU A 184 -3.68 -21.83 -12.15
N VAL A 185 -3.52 -22.15 -13.44
CA VAL A 185 -4.36 -23.14 -14.14
C VAL A 185 -4.21 -24.52 -13.49
N GLY A 186 -2.99 -24.90 -13.08
CA GLY A 186 -2.75 -26.15 -12.37
C GLY A 186 -3.51 -26.27 -11.05
N ILE A 187 -3.50 -25.20 -10.24
CA ILE A 187 -4.30 -25.13 -9.01
C ILE A 187 -5.80 -25.26 -9.30
N HIS A 188 -6.28 -24.59 -10.34
CA HIS A 188 -7.69 -24.61 -10.73
C HIS A 188 -8.12 -26.00 -11.18
N LEU A 189 -7.32 -26.66 -12.03
CA LEU A 189 -7.55 -28.01 -12.53
C LEU A 189 -7.23 -29.09 -11.48
N LYS A 190 -6.63 -28.71 -10.32
CA LYS A 190 -6.18 -29.62 -9.26
C LYS A 190 -5.20 -30.68 -9.79
N ARG A 191 -4.21 -30.25 -10.56
CA ARG A 191 -3.17 -31.10 -11.14
C ARG A 191 -1.90 -30.31 -11.45
N PRO A 192 -0.73 -30.92 -11.50
CA PRO A 192 0.54 -30.24 -11.78
C PRO A 192 0.70 -29.86 -13.26
N TYR A 193 -0.14 -28.97 -13.77
CA TYR A 193 -0.22 -28.58 -15.19
C TYR A 193 1.09 -28.01 -15.76
N HIS A 194 1.98 -27.53 -14.90
CA HIS A 194 3.32 -27.08 -15.28
C HIS A 194 4.27 -28.21 -15.70
N LEU A 195 3.90 -29.47 -15.48
CA LEU A 195 4.64 -30.64 -15.96
C LEU A 195 4.15 -31.06 -17.34
N ASP A 196 5.09 -31.30 -18.27
CA ASP A 196 4.77 -31.65 -19.66
C ASP A 196 3.86 -32.87 -19.73
N GLU A 197 4.12 -33.90 -18.94
CA GLU A 197 3.32 -35.12 -18.86
C GLU A 197 1.84 -34.80 -18.52
N CYS A 198 1.60 -33.88 -17.61
CA CYS A 198 0.24 -33.48 -17.22
C CYS A 198 -0.42 -32.63 -18.32
N ARG A 199 0.36 -31.76 -18.96
CA ARG A 199 -0.10 -30.92 -20.07
C ARG A 199 -0.52 -31.77 -21.27
N GLU A 200 0.27 -32.77 -21.64
CA GLU A 200 -0.02 -33.68 -22.78
C GLU A 200 -1.32 -34.48 -22.60
N ILE A 201 -1.63 -34.92 -21.39
CA ILE A 201 -2.87 -35.66 -21.11
C ILE A 201 -4.10 -34.77 -20.90
N THR A 202 -3.91 -33.47 -20.74
CA THR A 202 -5.00 -32.52 -20.52
C THR A 202 -5.55 -32.07 -21.89
N LYS A 203 -6.84 -32.26 -22.10
CA LYS A 203 -7.47 -31.80 -23.35
C LYS A 203 -7.36 -30.28 -23.47
N PRO A 204 -6.97 -29.74 -24.66
CA PRO A 204 -6.83 -28.30 -24.85
C PRO A 204 -8.07 -27.49 -24.44
N SER A 205 -9.27 -28.00 -24.71
CA SER A 205 -10.53 -27.33 -24.35
C SER A 205 -10.73 -27.21 -22.83
N VAL A 206 -10.22 -28.15 -22.03
CA VAL A 206 -10.29 -28.10 -20.56
C VAL A 206 -9.33 -27.03 -20.01
N ALA A 207 -8.16 -26.93 -20.64
CA ALA A 207 -7.18 -25.90 -20.24
C ALA A 207 -7.67 -24.50 -20.65
N GLU A 208 -8.29 -24.36 -21.84
CA GLU A 208 -8.88 -23.12 -22.32
C GLU A 208 -10.04 -22.66 -21.41
N GLU A 209 -10.94 -23.56 -21.04
CA GLU A 209 -12.05 -23.27 -20.11
C GLU A 209 -11.52 -22.80 -18.75
N ALA A 210 -10.53 -23.50 -18.19
CA ALA A 210 -9.90 -23.11 -16.92
C ALA A 210 -9.21 -21.73 -17.00
N PHE A 211 -8.57 -21.43 -18.13
CA PHE A 211 -7.96 -20.13 -18.40
C PHE A 211 -9.02 -19.03 -18.44
N ASP A 212 -10.11 -19.26 -19.18
CA ASP A 212 -11.19 -18.28 -19.30
C ASP A 212 -11.89 -18.03 -17.97
N GLU A 213 -12.18 -19.07 -17.19
CA GLU A 213 -12.80 -18.94 -15.87
C GLU A 213 -11.93 -18.15 -14.89
N LEU A 214 -10.60 -18.30 -14.95
CA LEU A 214 -9.69 -17.60 -14.04
C LEU A 214 -9.44 -16.15 -14.45
N PHE A 215 -9.26 -15.88 -15.74
CA PHE A 215 -8.66 -14.63 -16.18
C PHE A 215 -9.62 -13.69 -16.90
N TYR A 216 -10.74 -14.17 -17.43
CA TYR A 216 -11.76 -13.30 -18.00
C TYR A 216 -12.88 -12.98 -17.02
N ARG A 217 -13.24 -11.70 -16.98
CA ARG A 217 -14.39 -11.17 -16.23
C ARG A 217 -15.23 -10.28 -17.12
N LYS A 218 -16.48 -10.00 -16.70
CA LYS A 218 -17.38 -9.08 -17.44
C LYS A 218 -16.77 -7.71 -17.69
N GLU A 219 -15.88 -7.28 -16.80
CA GLU A 219 -15.22 -5.97 -16.84
C GLU A 219 -13.77 -6.04 -17.37
N GLY A 220 -13.41 -7.09 -18.10
CA GLY A 220 -12.09 -7.30 -18.68
C GLY A 220 -11.22 -8.29 -17.91
N GLU A 221 -9.92 -8.15 -18.02
CA GLU A 221 -8.95 -9.08 -17.42
C GLU A 221 -8.92 -9.02 -15.89
N ALA A 222 -8.89 -10.18 -15.23
CA ALA A 222 -8.77 -10.31 -13.79
C ALA A 222 -7.32 -10.25 -13.32
N LEU A 223 -6.36 -10.66 -14.17
CA LEU A 223 -4.94 -10.76 -13.88
C LEU A 223 -4.14 -9.90 -14.84
N THR A 224 -3.19 -9.12 -14.31
CA THR A 224 -2.17 -8.41 -15.08
C THR A 224 -0.79 -8.87 -14.66
N LEU A 225 0.02 -9.32 -15.58
CA LEU A 225 1.38 -9.80 -15.35
C LEU A 225 2.41 -8.75 -15.82
N TYR A 226 3.50 -8.62 -15.06
CA TYR A 226 4.67 -7.86 -15.49
C TYR A 226 5.64 -8.79 -16.24
N ASP A 227 5.86 -8.50 -17.52
CA ASP A 227 6.82 -9.21 -18.38
C ASP A 227 7.99 -8.30 -18.78
N GLY A 228 8.54 -7.58 -17.81
CA GLY A 228 9.64 -6.65 -18.04
C GLY A 228 10.98 -7.22 -17.57
N LYS A 229 12.05 -6.92 -18.32
CA LYS A 229 13.43 -7.32 -17.97
C LYS A 229 14.16 -6.29 -17.10
N GLU A 230 13.60 -5.10 -16.95
CA GLU A 230 14.21 -4.02 -16.18
C GLU A 230 13.81 -4.12 -14.71
N LEU A 231 14.81 -4.24 -13.84
CA LEU A 231 14.67 -4.51 -12.41
C LEU A 231 14.97 -3.30 -11.52
N SER A 232 15.02 -2.08 -12.09
CA SER A 232 15.27 -0.87 -11.29
C SER A 232 14.09 -0.56 -10.35
N ILE A 233 14.42 -0.04 -9.16
CA ILE A 233 13.42 0.32 -8.13
C ILE A 233 12.36 1.25 -8.72
N ASP A 234 12.78 2.33 -9.40
CA ASP A 234 11.85 3.33 -9.95
C ASP A 234 10.92 2.74 -11.02
N LYS A 235 11.42 1.79 -11.81
CA LYS A 235 10.61 1.10 -12.80
C LYS A 235 9.52 0.24 -12.17
N ILE A 236 9.87 -0.59 -11.18
CA ILE A 236 8.91 -1.44 -10.47
C ILE A 236 7.84 -0.59 -9.77
N ILE A 237 8.25 0.47 -9.06
CA ILE A 237 7.33 1.40 -8.41
C ILE A 237 6.38 2.05 -9.42
N SER A 238 6.93 2.50 -10.57
CA SER A 238 6.12 3.09 -11.65
C SER A 238 5.09 2.08 -12.20
N ARG A 239 5.45 0.80 -12.34
CA ARG A 239 4.54 -0.26 -12.81
C ARG A 239 3.44 -0.57 -11.81
N ILE A 240 3.77 -0.68 -10.52
CA ILE A 240 2.77 -0.86 -9.46
C ILE A 240 1.78 0.32 -9.46
N ARG A 241 2.28 1.56 -9.59
CA ARG A 241 1.42 2.76 -9.66
C ARG A 241 0.52 2.74 -10.90
N LEU A 242 1.03 2.33 -12.06
CA LEU A 242 0.26 2.19 -13.30
C LEU A 242 -0.85 1.14 -13.14
N MET A 243 -0.51 -0.05 -12.63
CA MET A 243 -1.47 -1.12 -12.34
C MET A 243 -2.59 -0.63 -11.42
N ALA A 244 -2.25 0.05 -10.33
CA ALA A 244 -3.22 0.56 -9.37
C ALA A 244 -4.14 1.64 -9.96
N LYS A 245 -3.56 2.67 -10.60
CA LYS A 245 -4.30 3.87 -11.02
C LYS A 245 -4.98 3.74 -12.37
N ALA A 246 -4.30 3.13 -13.36
CA ALA A 246 -4.81 3.04 -14.72
C ALA A 246 -5.64 1.77 -14.97
N GLN A 247 -5.30 0.65 -14.31
CA GLN A 247 -5.98 -0.64 -14.51
C GLN A 247 -6.93 -1.00 -13.35
N ASN A 248 -7.02 -0.14 -12.32
CA ASN A 248 -7.84 -0.35 -11.11
C ASN A 248 -7.52 -1.66 -10.37
N ILE A 249 -6.25 -2.07 -10.38
CA ILE A 249 -5.79 -3.25 -9.65
C ILE A 249 -5.79 -2.93 -8.15
N LYS A 250 -6.33 -3.84 -7.34
CA LYS A 250 -6.44 -3.69 -5.88
C LYS A 250 -5.40 -4.50 -5.13
N TRP A 251 -4.97 -5.60 -5.69
CA TRP A 251 -4.02 -6.52 -5.08
C TRP A 251 -2.79 -6.66 -5.96
N VAL A 252 -1.62 -6.48 -5.39
CA VAL A 252 -0.35 -6.65 -6.11
C VAL A 252 0.52 -7.65 -5.37
N VAL A 253 1.14 -8.56 -6.13
CA VAL A 253 2.13 -9.52 -5.63
C VAL A 253 3.47 -9.21 -6.27
N LEU A 254 4.51 -9.07 -5.44
CA LEU A 254 5.90 -8.84 -5.87
C LEU A 254 6.79 -9.98 -5.36
N ASP A 255 7.20 -10.87 -6.24
CA ASP A 255 8.12 -11.99 -5.97
C ASP A 255 9.40 -11.84 -6.82
N HIS A 256 10.55 -11.52 -6.24
CA HIS A 256 10.85 -11.12 -4.87
C HIS A 256 11.74 -9.85 -4.83
N LEU A 257 11.81 -9.21 -3.65
CA LEU A 257 12.55 -7.96 -3.41
C LEU A 257 14.02 -8.00 -3.83
N ASN A 258 14.70 -9.12 -3.58
CA ASN A 258 16.14 -9.19 -3.76
C ASN A 258 16.59 -9.07 -5.23
N LEU A 259 15.75 -9.43 -6.21
CA LEU A 259 16.06 -9.24 -7.63
C LEU A 259 15.96 -7.79 -8.08
N VAL A 260 15.01 -7.03 -7.55
CA VAL A 260 14.91 -5.59 -7.80
C VAL A 260 16.21 -4.88 -7.42
N MET A 261 16.91 -5.40 -6.40
CA MET A 261 18.15 -4.86 -5.88
C MET A 261 19.36 -5.12 -6.76
N SER A 262 19.38 -6.25 -7.49
CA SER A 262 20.51 -6.61 -8.36
C SER A 262 20.64 -5.69 -9.58
N GLY A 263 19.59 -4.97 -9.94
CA GLY A 263 19.58 -4.00 -11.04
C GLY A 263 20.30 -2.67 -10.71
N ASP A 264 20.36 -2.30 -9.41
CA ASP A 264 20.99 -1.06 -8.94
C ASP A 264 22.39 -1.33 -8.32
N ALA A 265 23.32 -1.87 -9.09
CA ALA A 265 24.62 -2.42 -8.69
C ALA A 265 25.61 -1.44 -8.00
N LYS A 266 25.19 -0.23 -7.61
CA LYS A 266 26.04 0.78 -6.96
C LYS A 266 25.49 1.15 -5.60
N GLY A 267 25.79 0.34 -4.55
CA GLY A 267 25.44 0.72 -3.19
C GLY A 267 25.41 -0.44 -2.19
N ASP A 268 25.24 -0.10 -0.93
CA ASP A 268 24.98 -1.05 0.16
C ASP A 268 23.60 -1.69 -0.05
N GLU A 269 23.54 -3.01 -0.26
CA GLU A 269 22.31 -3.80 -0.45
C GLU A 269 21.24 -3.43 0.58
N ARG A 270 21.66 -3.20 1.82
CA ARG A 270 20.77 -2.84 2.93
C ARG A 270 20.07 -1.50 2.70
N ARG A 271 20.80 -0.47 2.26
CA ARG A 271 20.24 0.86 1.97
C ARG A 271 19.23 0.80 0.83
N ASN A 272 19.54 0.01 -0.17
CA ASN A 272 18.65 -0.16 -1.30
C ASN A 272 17.34 -0.84 -0.90
N ILE A 273 17.39 -1.92 -0.06
CA ILE A 273 16.18 -2.56 0.48
C ILE A 273 15.36 -1.53 1.28
N ASP A 274 15.96 -0.73 2.13
CA ASP A 274 15.26 0.30 2.90
C ASP A 274 14.60 1.34 1.98
N ALA A 275 15.29 1.77 0.94
CA ALA A 275 14.74 2.70 -0.06
C ALA A 275 13.57 2.08 -0.84
N LEU A 276 13.70 0.82 -1.28
CA LEU A 276 12.63 0.11 -1.98
C LEU A 276 11.40 -0.06 -1.07
N MET A 277 11.59 -0.53 0.17
CA MET A 277 10.50 -0.72 1.12
C MET A 277 9.78 0.59 1.44
N THR A 278 10.52 1.70 1.55
CA THR A 278 9.94 3.04 1.75
C THR A 278 9.06 3.44 0.57
N LYS A 279 9.56 3.32 -0.66
CA LYS A 279 8.80 3.62 -1.87
C LYS A 279 7.58 2.70 -2.06
N LEU A 280 7.71 1.41 -1.74
CA LEU A 280 6.57 0.47 -1.75
C LEU A 280 5.50 0.90 -0.74
N ARG A 281 5.91 1.29 0.48
CA ARG A 281 4.98 1.80 1.48
C ARG A 281 4.27 3.07 1.04
N GLU A 282 4.98 4.01 0.44
CA GLU A 282 4.41 5.24 -0.13
C GLU A 282 3.34 4.92 -1.19
N VAL A 283 3.65 4.03 -2.14
CA VAL A 283 2.71 3.61 -3.19
C VAL A 283 1.47 2.93 -2.60
N VAL A 284 1.64 2.03 -1.62
CA VAL A 284 0.52 1.36 -0.93
C VAL A 284 -0.41 2.38 -0.27
N VAL A 285 0.15 3.39 0.40
CA VAL A 285 -0.65 4.46 1.04
C VAL A 285 -1.32 5.36 -0.02
N GLU A 286 -0.56 5.75 -1.06
CA GLU A 286 -1.04 6.62 -2.14
C GLU A 286 -2.20 6.01 -2.94
N THR A 287 -2.11 4.70 -3.21
CA THR A 287 -3.04 4.02 -4.11
C THR A 287 -4.07 3.15 -3.40
N ASN A 288 -3.90 2.95 -2.10
CA ASN A 288 -4.72 2.08 -1.27
C ASN A 288 -4.85 0.65 -1.81
N ILE A 289 -3.75 0.10 -2.36
CA ILE A 289 -3.69 -1.32 -2.76
C ILE A 289 -3.27 -2.20 -1.58
N GLY A 290 -3.63 -3.48 -1.62
CA GLY A 290 -2.99 -4.52 -0.81
C GLY A 290 -1.77 -5.06 -1.55
N LEU A 291 -0.61 -5.08 -0.88
CA LEU A 291 0.64 -5.51 -1.46
C LEU A 291 1.23 -6.71 -0.71
N PHE A 292 1.42 -7.82 -1.43
CA PHE A 292 2.20 -8.95 -0.96
C PHE A 292 3.62 -8.85 -1.51
N VAL A 293 4.59 -9.01 -0.64
CA VAL A 293 6.01 -8.90 -0.99
C VAL A 293 6.73 -10.15 -0.51
N VAL A 294 7.49 -10.77 -1.38
CA VAL A 294 8.32 -11.92 -1.04
C VAL A 294 9.76 -11.47 -0.75
N SER A 295 10.32 -11.95 0.35
CA SER A 295 11.68 -11.66 0.76
C SER A 295 12.41 -12.93 1.13
N HIS A 296 13.71 -13.00 0.80
CA HIS A 296 14.60 -14.07 1.27
C HIS A 296 15.18 -13.76 2.64
N LEU A 297 15.62 -14.81 3.31
CA LEU A 297 16.34 -14.72 4.57
C LEU A 297 17.86 -14.55 4.34
N SER A 298 18.52 -13.89 5.28
CA SER A 298 19.97 -13.92 5.39
C SER A 298 20.46 -15.24 5.96
N ARG A 299 21.65 -15.68 5.52
CA ARG A 299 22.31 -16.82 6.17
C ARG A 299 22.70 -16.43 7.59
N GLN A 300 22.41 -17.30 8.55
CA GLN A 300 22.74 -17.07 9.96
C GLN A 300 23.57 -18.21 10.52
N ALA A 301 24.26 -17.92 11.64
CA ALA A 301 24.89 -18.96 12.47
C ALA A 301 23.80 -19.67 13.30
N GLY A 302 23.84 -20.98 13.35
CA GLY A 302 22.88 -21.84 14.07
C GLY A 302 22.31 -22.92 13.19
N THR A 303 21.16 -23.48 13.58
CA THR A 303 20.45 -24.49 12.78
C THR A 303 20.00 -23.85 11.45
N PRO A 304 20.40 -24.39 10.30
CA PRO A 304 19.97 -23.91 9.00
C PRO A 304 18.43 -23.89 8.88
N HIS A 305 17.92 -22.93 8.14
CA HIS A 305 16.46 -22.86 7.93
C HIS A 305 15.94 -24.10 7.20
N GLU A 306 16.76 -24.70 6.31
CA GLU A 306 16.45 -25.95 5.59
C GLU A 306 16.37 -27.19 6.51
N GLU A 307 16.90 -27.09 7.73
CA GLU A 307 16.84 -28.10 8.77
C GLU A 307 15.78 -27.82 9.85
N GLY A 308 14.86 -26.90 9.56
CA GLY A 308 13.77 -26.54 10.47
C GLY A 308 14.12 -25.47 11.50
N GLY A 309 15.21 -24.73 11.31
CA GLY A 309 15.57 -23.61 12.17
C GLY A 309 14.47 -22.54 12.20
N ALA A 310 14.01 -22.16 13.40
CA ALA A 310 12.96 -21.16 13.57
C ALA A 310 13.37 -19.78 13.01
N ILE A 311 12.44 -19.11 12.37
CA ILE A 311 12.67 -17.81 11.74
C ILE A 311 12.28 -16.68 12.71
N SER A 312 13.11 -15.64 12.74
CA SER A 312 12.82 -14.38 13.46
C SER A 312 12.96 -13.18 12.57
N LEU A 313 12.46 -12.01 13.02
CA LEU A 313 12.58 -10.76 12.27
C LEU A 313 14.04 -10.37 11.99
N SER A 314 14.99 -10.76 12.85
CA SER A 314 16.42 -10.50 12.63
C SER A 314 17.02 -11.28 11.47
N HIS A 315 16.35 -12.31 10.99
CA HIS A 315 16.78 -13.15 9.87
C HIS A 315 16.38 -12.57 8.50
N LEU A 316 15.55 -11.53 8.47
CA LEU A 316 15.18 -10.88 7.21
C LEU A 316 16.42 -10.28 6.54
N ARG A 317 16.68 -10.68 5.30
CA ARG A 317 17.86 -10.26 4.55
C ARG A 317 17.85 -8.75 4.32
N GLY A 318 18.91 -8.11 4.76
CA GLY A 318 19.25 -6.74 4.39
C GLY A 318 18.72 -5.68 5.34
N SER A 319 17.57 -5.78 6.05
CA SER A 319 17.16 -4.60 6.74
C SER A 319 16.08 -4.74 7.81
N GLN A 320 16.19 -3.86 8.79
CA GLN A 320 15.10 -3.54 9.70
C GLN A 320 13.91 -2.90 8.96
N GLY A 321 14.11 -2.30 7.78
CA GLY A 321 13.07 -1.66 6.98
C GLY A 321 11.95 -2.64 6.59
N ILE A 322 12.27 -3.87 6.21
CA ILE A 322 11.26 -4.89 5.92
C ILE A 322 10.38 -5.11 7.16
N ALA A 323 11.01 -5.35 8.32
CA ALA A 323 10.29 -5.56 9.56
C ALA A 323 9.50 -4.31 10.00
N GLN A 324 10.05 -3.11 9.81
CA GLN A 324 9.42 -1.87 10.26
C GLN A 324 8.25 -1.43 9.35
N LEU A 325 8.41 -1.50 8.02
CA LEU A 325 7.46 -0.96 7.06
C LEU A 325 6.32 -1.91 6.70
N SER A 326 6.52 -3.25 6.85
CA SER A 326 5.43 -4.22 6.68
C SER A 326 4.36 -4.08 7.77
N ASN A 327 3.11 -4.24 7.38
CA ASN A 327 1.97 -4.35 8.32
C ASN A 327 1.96 -5.74 8.96
N MET A 328 2.33 -6.76 8.19
CA MET A 328 2.41 -8.15 8.61
C MET A 328 3.65 -8.81 8.04
N VAL A 329 4.24 -9.74 8.77
CA VAL A 329 5.35 -10.58 8.30
C VAL A 329 5.01 -12.03 8.63
N ILE A 330 4.89 -12.84 7.58
CA ILE A 330 4.60 -14.28 7.64
C ILE A 330 5.86 -15.05 7.26
N ALA A 331 6.30 -15.93 8.11
CA ALA A 331 7.44 -16.82 7.86
C ALA A 331 6.96 -18.23 7.58
N LEU A 332 7.63 -18.90 6.64
CA LEU A 332 7.43 -20.28 6.29
C LEU A 332 8.65 -21.08 6.76
N GLU A 333 8.45 -22.01 7.67
CA GLU A 333 9.48 -22.87 8.25
C GLU A 333 9.23 -24.32 7.81
N ARG A 334 10.28 -25.03 7.39
CA ARG A 334 10.17 -26.42 6.94
C ARG A 334 11.49 -27.13 7.12
N ASN A 335 11.45 -28.36 7.64
CA ASN A 335 12.63 -29.23 7.70
C ASN A 335 12.68 -30.11 6.45
N GLN A 336 13.36 -29.64 5.42
CA GLN A 336 13.54 -30.38 4.16
C GLN A 336 14.47 -31.58 4.28
N GLN A 337 15.31 -31.64 5.31
CA GLN A 337 16.29 -32.66 5.53
C GLN A 337 15.76 -33.79 6.42
N SER A 338 14.53 -33.69 6.91
CA SER A 338 13.91 -34.74 7.72
C SER A 338 13.81 -36.07 6.94
N GLU A 339 14.16 -37.18 7.58
CA GLU A 339 13.94 -38.50 7.04
C GLU A 339 12.45 -38.85 6.95
N ASP A 340 11.64 -38.30 7.87
CA ASP A 340 10.19 -38.45 7.86
C ASP A 340 9.56 -37.63 6.71
N PRO A 341 8.91 -38.30 5.74
CA PRO A 341 8.24 -37.59 4.62
C PRO A 341 7.15 -36.66 5.07
N LEU A 342 6.44 -36.92 6.17
CA LEU A 342 5.39 -36.02 6.68
C LEU A 342 6.01 -34.70 7.17
N VAL A 343 7.04 -34.80 8.02
CA VAL A 343 7.78 -33.61 8.50
C VAL A 343 8.41 -32.86 7.34
N ARG A 344 9.05 -33.60 6.41
CA ARG A 344 9.72 -33.01 5.25
C ARG A 344 8.77 -32.24 4.34
N ASN A 345 7.51 -32.65 4.23
CA ASN A 345 6.48 -32.02 3.37
C ASN A 345 5.55 -31.05 4.10
N THR A 346 5.72 -30.88 5.41
CA THR A 346 4.91 -29.96 6.21
C THR A 346 5.63 -28.62 6.38
N THR A 347 4.94 -27.54 6.05
CA THR A 347 5.40 -26.17 6.25
C THR A 347 4.67 -25.56 7.45
N THR A 348 5.42 -25.09 8.43
CA THR A 348 4.90 -24.31 9.56
C THR A 348 4.69 -22.87 9.15
N LEU A 349 3.51 -22.34 9.40
CA LEU A 349 3.20 -20.93 9.24
C LEU A 349 3.45 -20.21 10.57
N ARG A 350 4.29 -19.18 10.53
CA ARG A 350 4.58 -18.35 11.70
C ARG A 350 4.35 -16.87 11.37
N ILE A 351 3.60 -16.19 12.23
CA ILE A 351 3.46 -14.74 12.18
C ILE A 351 4.57 -14.11 13.03
N LEU A 352 5.48 -13.39 12.37
CA LEU A 352 6.57 -12.67 13.03
C LEU A 352 6.17 -11.26 13.45
N LYS A 353 5.21 -10.67 12.73
CA LYS A 353 4.68 -9.34 12.99
C LYS A 353 3.25 -9.24 12.52
N ASN A 354 2.41 -8.60 13.30
CA ASN A 354 1.04 -8.27 12.97
C ASN A 354 0.66 -6.94 13.62
N ARG A 355 0.53 -5.89 12.81
CA ARG A 355 0.15 -4.56 13.33
C ARG A 355 -1.33 -4.44 13.66
N TYR A 356 -2.17 -5.31 13.11
CA TYR A 356 -3.61 -5.21 13.28
C TYR A 356 -4.08 -5.78 14.61
N THR A 357 -3.70 -7.03 14.92
CA THR A 357 -4.10 -7.69 16.18
C THR A 357 -3.00 -7.65 17.25
N GLY A 358 -1.73 -7.52 16.86
CA GLY A 358 -0.57 -7.66 17.72
C GLY A 358 -0.16 -9.11 17.98
N GLU A 359 -0.94 -10.09 17.53
CA GLU A 359 -0.68 -11.51 17.77
C GLU A 359 0.46 -12.02 16.88
N THR A 360 1.36 -12.83 17.48
CA THR A 360 2.50 -13.43 16.80
C THR A 360 2.73 -14.85 17.29
N GLY A 361 3.41 -15.68 16.50
CA GLY A 361 3.71 -17.07 16.84
C GLY A 361 3.37 -18.04 15.71
N VAL A 362 3.43 -19.32 16.00
CA VAL A 362 2.98 -20.37 15.06
C VAL A 362 1.46 -20.32 14.97
N THR A 363 0.95 -20.25 13.75
CA THR A 363 -0.49 -20.17 13.52
C THR A 363 -1.07 -21.46 12.96
N GLY A 364 -0.29 -22.27 12.25
CA GLY A 364 -0.74 -23.54 11.69
C GLY A 364 0.30 -24.21 10.80
N TYR A 365 -0.13 -25.24 10.12
CA TYR A 365 0.70 -26.09 9.29
C TYR A 365 0.07 -26.32 7.93
N LEU A 366 0.88 -26.35 6.88
CA LEU A 366 0.45 -26.63 5.52
C LEU A 366 1.18 -27.84 4.98
N GLN A 367 0.47 -28.70 4.29
CA GLN A 367 1.02 -29.83 3.56
C GLN A 367 0.82 -29.64 2.07
N TYR A 368 1.90 -29.84 1.30
CA TYR A 368 1.83 -29.81 -0.16
C TYR A 368 1.33 -31.14 -0.71
N ASP A 369 0.28 -31.07 -1.49
CA ASP A 369 -0.30 -32.19 -2.23
C ASP A 369 0.20 -32.13 -3.69
N ALA A 370 1.13 -33.03 -4.02
CA ALA A 370 1.77 -33.06 -5.33
C ALA A 370 0.80 -33.47 -6.47
N GLU A 371 -0.25 -34.23 -6.17
CA GLU A 371 -1.23 -34.66 -7.18
C GLU A 371 -2.13 -33.50 -7.61
N THR A 372 -2.50 -32.66 -6.68
CA THR A 372 -3.38 -31.51 -6.91
C THR A 372 -2.67 -30.18 -7.05
N SER A 373 -1.36 -30.11 -6.81
CA SER A 373 -0.56 -28.89 -6.71
C SER A 373 -1.06 -27.89 -5.68
N ARG A 374 -1.78 -28.32 -4.65
CA ARG A 374 -2.39 -27.49 -3.62
C ARG A 374 -1.61 -27.54 -2.31
N LEU A 375 -1.65 -26.43 -1.59
CA LEU A 375 -1.25 -26.37 -0.18
C LEU A 375 -2.48 -26.43 0.71
N ARG A 376 -2.62 -27.52 1.47
CA ARG A 376 -3.74 -27.76 2.36
C ARG A 376 -3.33 -27.58 3.81
N GLU A 377 -4.23 -27.04 4.59
CA GLU A 377 -4.07 -26.96 6.04
C GLU A 377 -4.05 -28.35 6.65
N THR A 378 -3.16 -28.55 7.60
CA THR A 378 -2.94 -29.84 8.28
C THR A 378 -2.64 -29.61 9.76
N ILE A 379 -2.60 -30.69 10.52
CA ILE A 379 -2.16 -30.69 11.91
C ILE A 379 -0.63 -30.88 12.00
N LYS A 380 -0.08 -30.67 13.19
CA LYS A 380 1.35 -30.88 13.43
C LYS A 380 1.74 -32.33 13.18
N PRO A 381 2.84 -32.61 12.47
CA PRO A 381 3.26 -34.02 12.16
C PRO A 381 3.38 -34.95 13.36
N GLU A 382 3.78 -34.42 14.52
CA GLU A 382 3.89 -35.20 15.77
C GLU A 382 2.53 -35.60 16.39
N GLU A 383 1.45 -35.03 15.87
CA GLU A 383 0.07 -35.24 16.32
C GLU A 383 -0.74 -36.08 15.31
N MET A 384 -0.10 -36.49 14.19
CA MET A 384 -0.65 -37.41 13.20
C MET A 384 -0.33 -38.88 13.60
#